data_805058ebf87080fde38ea00a2cc8d986
#
_entry.id   805058ebf87080fde38ea00a2cc8d986
#
_cell.length_a   1.000
_cell.length_b   1.000
_cell.length_c   1.000
_cell.angle_alpha   90.00
_cell.angle_beta   90.00
_cell.angle_gamma   90.00
#
_symmetry.space_group_name_H-M   'P 1'
#
loop_
_entity.id
_entity.type
_entity.pdbx_description
1 polymer ?
#
loop_
_entity_poly.entity_id
_entity_poly.type
_entity_poly.pdbx_seq_one_letter_code
_entity_poly.pdbx_strand_id
1 'polypeptide(L)'
;VVAPAGLKPLAETECVFCGQCVQACPVGALSEIDNKYPVWRALNDPSKTVVVQTAPAVRVAIGECFGLEPGSISTGKMVTALRMLGFDKVFDTDFAADLTIMEETTELIERVKKNEKLPILTSCCPGWVKFLEHQFPELLYMPSSAKSPQQMFGAIAKSYYAQKIGVAPENLVVVSVMPCLSKKYEASREEFSHDGVRDVDIVISTRELADMIREAGIRFEQLEEQEYDSPLGESTGAAVIFG
;
A
#
# COMPACT_ATOMS: atom_id res chain seq x y z
N VAL A 1 22.75 -20.59 7.37
CA VAL A 1 21.44 -19.95 7.47
C VAL A 1 21.67 -18.53 7.97
N VAL A 2 21.17 -17.53 7.25
CA VAL A 2 21.17 -16.14 7.70
C VAL A 2 19.90 -15.95 8.55
N ALA A 3 20.09 -15.59 9.80
CA ALA A 3 19.00 -15.39 10.75
C ALA A 3 19.38 -14.28 11.76
N PRO A 4 18.42 -13.67 12.43
CA PRO A 4 18.69 -12.77 13.54
C PRO A 4 19.48 -13.45 14.66
N ALA A 5 20.17 -12.66 15.47
CA ALA A 5 20.89 -13.15 16.63
C ALA A 5 19.94 -13.96 17.55
N GLY A 6 20.42 -15.14 17.99
CA GLY A 6 19.63 -16.05 18.81
C GLY A 6 18.51 -16.79 18.08
N LEU A 7 18.50 -16.79 16.74
CA LEU A 7 17.49 -17.45 15.89
C LEU A 7 16.05 -17.00 16.18
N LYS A 8 15.87 -15.79 16.69
CA LYS A 8 14.55 -15.23 16.97
C LYS A 8 13.82 -14.92 15.65
N PRO A 9 12.48 -15.04 15.61
CA PRO A 9 11.67 -14.49 14.52
C PRO A 9 11.94 -13.00 14.33
N LEU A 10 11.91 -12.49 13.07
CA LEU A 10 12.12 -11.07 12.81
C LEU A 10 11.12 -10.17 13.55
N ALA A 11 9.89 -10.66 13.76
CA ALA A 11 8.86 -9.94 14.49
C ALA A 11 9.20 -9.70 15.98
N GLU A 12 10.09 -10.53 16.56
CA GLU A 12 10.56 -10.41 17.95
C GLU A 12 11.88 -9.61 18.07
N THR A 13 12.33 -9.01 16.97
CA THR A 13 13.54 -8.20 16.90
C THR A 13 13.20 -6.75 16.59
N GLU A 14 14.21 -5.86 16.61
CA GLU A 14 14.05 -4.45 16.23
C GLU A 14 13.93 -4.25 14.71
N CYS A 15 13.51 -5.27 13.96
CA CYS A 15 13.31 -5.21 12.52
C CYS A 15 12.13 -4.31 12.17
N VAL A 16 12.35 -3.35 11.26
CA VAL A 16 11.32 -2.43 10.74
C VAL A 16 10.68 -2.90 9.42
N PHE A 17 10.98 -4.13 9.00
CA PHE A 17 10.47 -4.78 7.78
C PHE A 17 10.71 -4.00 6.48
N CYS A 18 11.77 -3.20 6.41
CA CYS A 18 12.07 -2.35 5.25
C CYS A 18 12.55 -3.11 3.99
N GLY A 19 12.98 -4.38 4.12
CA GLY A 19 13.44 -5.21 3.00
C GLY A 19 14.87 -4.93 2.52
N GLN A 20 15.66 -4.06 3.18
CA GLN A 20 17.03 -3.75 2.77
C GLN A 20 17.94 -4.99 2.77
N CYS A 21 17.70 -5.93 3.68
CA CYS A 21 18.41 -7.20 3.71
C CYS A 21 18.15 -8.08 2.47
N VAL A 22 16.94 -8.02 1.92
CA VAL A 22 16.58 -8.72 0.66
C VAL A 22 17.33 -8.09 -0.50
N GLN A 23 17.35 -6.75 -0.58
CA GLN A 23 18.05 -6.02 -1.63
C GLN A 23 19.58 -6.22 -1.56
N ALA A 24 20.14 -6.26 -0.35
CA ALA A 24 21.58 -6.40 -0.14
C ALA A 24 22.08 -7.85 -0.30
N CYS A 25 21.21 -8.85 -0.38
CA CYS A 25 21.61 -10.25 -0.45
C CYS A 25 22.12 -10.61 -1.87
N PRO A 26 23.43 -10.85 -2.06
CA PRO A 26 24.00 -11.04 -3.40
C PRO A 26 23.64 -12.39 -4.03
N VAL A 27 23.13 -13.32 -3.24
CA VAL A 27 22.83 -14.71 -3.66
C VAL A 27 21.33 -15.03 -3.62
N GLY A 28 20.46 -14.03 -3.37
CA GLY A 28 19.02 -14.22 -3.33
C GLY A 28 18.53 -15.19 -2.25
N ALA A 29 19.32 -15.38 -1.16
CA ALA A 29 18.95 -16.29 -0.06
C ALA A 29 17.88 -15.70 0.87
N LEU A 30 17.63 -14.40 0.79
CA LEU A 30 16.59 -13.70 1.50
C LEU A 30 15.54 -13.24 0.50
N SER A 31 14.28 -13.49 0.79
CA SER A 31 13.15 -13.07 -0.03
C SER A 31 12.06 -12.43 0.84
N GLU A 32 11.25 -11.61 0.22
CA GLU A 32 10.00 -11.15 0.82
C GLU A 32 8.95 -12.26 0.82
N ILE A 33 7.93 -12.11 1.64
CA ILE A 33 6.76 -13.00 1.57
C ILE A 33 6.05 -12.73 0.24
N ASP A 34 5.89 -13.77 -0.58
CA ASP A 34 5.19 -13.69 -1.86
C ASP A 34 3.67 -13.67 -1.64
N ASN A 35 3.04 -12.56 -2.00
CA ASN A 35 1.59 -12.36 -1.86
C ASN A 35 0.83 -12.49 -3.20
N LYS A 36 1.47 -12.94 -4.28
CA LYS A 36 0.80 -13.15 -5.59
C LYS A 36 -0.30 -14.21 -5.51
N TYR A 37 0.00 -15.33 -4.83
CA TYR A 37 -0.98 -16.41 -4.72
C TYR A 37 -2.29 -16.01 -4.03
N PRO A 38 -2.28 -15.30 -2.88
CA PRO A 38 -3.49 -14.72 -2.31
C PRO A 38 -4.28 -13.83 -3.28
N VAL A 39 -3.59 -13.00 -4.08
CA VAL A 39 -4.26 -12.16 -5.08
C VAL A 39 -4.91 -13.01 -6.17
N TRP A 40 -4.18 -13.97 -6.77
CA TRP A 40 -4.75 -14.88 -7.76
C TRP A 40 -5.96 -15.63 -7.23
N ARG A 41 -5.92 -16.08 -5.97
CA ARG A 41 -7.05 -16.74 -5.34
C ARG A 41 -8.26 -15.83 -5.21
N ALA A 42 -8.06 -14.57 -4.82
CA ALA A 42 -9.14 -13.59 -4.71
C ALA A 42 -9.75 -13.27 -6.09
N LEU A 43 -8.93 -13.05 -7.12
CA LEU A 43 -9.37 -12.75 -8.48
C LEU A 43 -10.16 -13.92 -9.12
N ASN A 44 -9.91 -15.17 -8.71
CA ASN A 44 -10.62 -16.35 -9.21
C ASN A 44 -11.82 -16.74 -8.34
N ASP A 45 -12.15 -16.01 -7.29
CA ASP A 45 -13.30 -16.27 -6.43
C ASP A 45 -14.51 -15.41 -6.88
N PRO A 46 -15.54 -16.00 -7.51
CA PRO A 46 -16.66 -15.23 -8.03
C PRO A 46 -17.55 -14.61 -6.94
N SER A 47 -17.34 -14.98 -5.67
CA SER A 47 -18.04 -14.37 -4.53
C SER A 47 -17.39 -13.08 -4.04
N LYS A 48 -16.21 -12.73 -4.56
CA LYS A 48 -15.46 -11.56 -4.16
C LYS A 48 -15.49 -10.48 -5.24
N THR A 49 -15.52 -9.24 -4.79
CA THR A 49 -15.20 -8.06 -5.61
C THR A 49 -13.80 -7.63 -5.24
N VAL A 50 -12.89 -7.59 -6.21
CA VAL A 50 -11.47 -7.32 -5.96
C VAL A 50 -11.09 -5.97 -6.52
N VAL A 51 -10.76 -5.03 -5.65
CA VAL A 51 -10.32 -3.69 -6.03
C VAL A 51 -8.84 -3.51 -5.72
N VAL A 52 -8.16 -2.69 -6.50
CA VAL A 52 -6.74 -2.43 -6.31
C VAL A 52 -6.45 -0.94 -6.26
N GLN A 53 -5.56 -0.54 -5.35
CA GLN A 53 -4.94 0.78 -5.33
C GLN A 53 -3.47 0.69 -5.67
N THR A 54 -2.92 1.73 -6.31
CA THR A 54 -1.50 1.79 -6.66
C THR A 54 -0.84 3.04 -6.09
N ALA A 55 0.33 2.86 -5.45
CA ALA A 55 1.10 4.00 -4.96
C ALA A 55 1.73 4.81 -6.11
N PRO A 56 1.96 6.12 -5.92
CA PRO A 56 2.53 7.01 -6.96
C PRO A 56 3.85 6.49 -7.55
N ALA A 57 4.76 5.99 -6.72
CA ALA A 57 6.05 5.51 -7.19
C ALA A 57 5.98 4.24 -8.06
N VAL A 58 4.89 3.47 -8.01
CA VAL A 58 4.75 2.26 -8.84
C VAL A 58 4.69 2.62 -10.32
N ARG A 59 3.99 3.72 -10.69
CA ARG A 59 3.80 4.15 -12.08
C ARG A 59 5.09 4.55 -12.79
N VAL A 60 6.11 4.96 -12.04
CA VAL A 60 7.43 5.36 -12.60
C VAL A 60 8.48 4.25 -12.50
N ALA A 61 8.18 3.18 -11.76
CA ALA A 61 9.12 2.06 -11.57
C ALA A 61 8.74 0.80 -12.38
N ILE A 62 7.45 0.57 -12.62
CA ILE A 62 7.00 -0.68 -13.24
C ILE A 62 7.47 -0.85 -14.68
N GLY A 63 7.60 0.25 -15.42
CA GLY A 63 8.07 0.24 -16.82
C GLY A 63 9.46 -0.37 -16.97
N GLU A 64 10.34 -0.17 -16.01
CA GLU A 64 11.71 -0.73 -16.00
C GLU A 64 11.68 -2.26 -15.99
N CYS A 65 10.69 -2.88 -15.35
CA CYS A 65 10.52 -4.33 -15.34
C CYS A 65 10.21 -4.92 -16.72
N PHE A 66 9.81 -4.07 -17.67
CA PHE A 66 9.44 -4.43 -19.06
C PHE A 66 10.32 -3.76 -20.11
N GLY A 67 11.49 -3.26 -19.71
CA GLY A 67 12.50 -2.68 -20.62
C GLY A 67 12.18 -1.28 -21.12
N LEU A 68 11.23 -0.58 -20.51
CA LEU A 68 11.02 0.84 -20.76
C LEU A 68 12.12 1.68 -20.08
N GLU A 69 12.31 2.91 -20.56
CA GLU A 69 13.29 3.83 -19.98
C GLU A 69 13.05 4.03 -18.47
N PRO A 70 14.11 3.99 -17.64
CA PRO A 70 13.99 4.22 -16.21
C PRO A 70 13.27 5.54 -15.89
N GLY A 71 12.30 5.47 -14.97
CA GLY A 71 11.51 6.63 -14.57
C GLY A 71 10.40 7.03 -15.56
N SER A 72 10.17 6.26 -16.63
CA SER A 72 9.07 6.51 -17.57
C SER A 72 7.72 6.38 -16.88
N ILE A 73 6.83 7.34 -17.13
CA ILE A 73 5.46 7.31 -16.55
C ILE A 73 4.65 6.26 -17.29
N SER A 74 4.24 5.21 -16.61
CA SER A 74 3.52 4.05 -17.17
C SER A 74 2.12 3.89 -16.55
N THR A 75 1.50 4.98 -16.08
CA THR A 75 0.22 4.97 -15.35
C THR A 75 -0.86 4.25 -16.16
N GLY A 76 -1.14 4.70 -17.37
CA GLY A 76 -2.25 4.15 -18.16
C GLY A 76 -2.04 2.69 -18.56
N LYS A 77 -0.81 2.31 -18.90
CA LYS A 77 -0.46 0.89 -19.19
C LYS A 77 -0.60 0.01 -17.94
N MET A 78 -0.22 0.51 -16.77
CA MET A 78 -0.37 -0.19 -15.50
C MET A 78 -1.85 -0.42 -15.18
N VAL A 79 -2.71 0.59 -15.36
CA VAL A 79 -4.16 0.48 -15.16
C VAL A 79 -4.74 -0.59 -16.11
N THR A 80 -4.36 -0.56 -17.38
CA THR A 80 -4.78 -1.57 -18.35
C THR A 80 -4.35 -2.97 -17.94
N ALA A 81 -3.08 -3.14 -17.53
CA ALA A 81 -2.56 -4.42 -17.08
C ALA A 81 -3.34 -4.97 -15.88
N LEU A 82 -3.63 -4.12 -14.89
CA LEU A 82 -4.41 -4.50 -13.71
C LEU A 82 -5.83 -4.97 -14.08
N ARG A 83 -6.50 -4.27 -15.00
CA ARG A 83 -7.82 -4.72 -15.51
C ARG A 83 -7.72 -6.04 -16.25
N MET A 84 -6.68 -6.25 -17.05
CA MET A 84 -6.45 -7.53 -17.75
C MET A 84 -6.13 -8.69 -16.79
N LEU A 85 -5.54 -8.40 -15.62
CA LEU A 85 -5.35 -9.38 -14.55
C LEU A 85 -6.68 -9.81 -13.88
N GLY A 86 -7.76 -9.04 -14.07
CA GLY A 86 -9.09 -9.34 -13.55
C GLY A 86 -9.53 -8.50 -12.35
N PHE A 87 -8.85 -7.42 -12.01
CA PHE A 87 -9.33 -6.51 -10.98
C PHE A 87 -10.61 -5.78 -11.44
N ASP A 88 -11.63 -5.77 -10.59
CA ASP A 88 -12.92 -5.13 -10.88
C ASP A 88 -12.80 -3.62 -10.98
N LYS A 89 -11.94 -3.03 -10.15
CA LYS A 89 -11.67 -1.59 -10.11
C LYS A 89 -10.21 -1.30 -9.79
N VAL A 90 -9.70 -0.24 -10.42
CA VAL A 90 -8.31 0.20 -10.28
C VAL A 90 -8.29 1.66 -9.87
N PHE A 91 -7.74 1.95 -8.69
CA PHE A 91 -7.76 3.26 -8.06
C PHE A 91 -6.36 3.82 -7.85
N ASP A 92 -6.28 5.14 -7.80
CA ASP A 92 -5.08 5.85 -7.39
C ASP A 92 -5.06 6.07 -5.88
N THR A 93 -3.94 5.76 -5.23
CA THR A 93 -3.74 6.04 -3.80
C THR A 93 -3.67 7.55 -3.53
N ASP A 94 -3.41 8.39 -4.54
CA ASP A 94 -3.32 9.85 -4.38
C ASP A 94 -4.58 10.47 -3.80
N PHE A 95 -5.75 9.95 -4.17
CA PHE A 95 -7.01 10.33 -3.55
C PHE A 95 -7.01 10.14 -2.02
N ALA A 96 -6.50 9.00 -1.55
CA ALA A 96 -6.44 8.72 -0.12
C ALA A 96 -5.31 9.52 0.58
N ALA A 97 -4.28 9.92 -0.18
CA ALA A 97 -3.27 10.85 0.31
C ALA A 97 -3.85 12.23 0.59
N ASP A 98 -4.73 12.74 -0.26
CA ASP A 98 -5.46 13.97 -0.02
C ASP A 98 -6.27 13.90 1.29
N LEU A 99 -6.98 12.78 1.53
CA LEU A 99 -7.70 12.57 2.79
C LEU A 99 -6.77 12.55 3.99
N THR A 100 -5.62 11.87 3.88
CA THR A 100 -4.62 11.86 4.96
C THR A 100 -4.13 13.27 5.27
N ILE A 101 -3.86 14.11 4.25
CA ILE A 101 -3.45 15.50 4.44
C ILE A 101 -4.54 16.29 5.17
N MET A 102 -5.79 16.12 4.81
CA MET A 102 -6.91 16.82 5.47
C MET A 102 -7.01 16.46 6.95
N GLU A 103 -6.90 15.18 7.28
CA GLU A 103 -6.94 14.70 8.66
C GLU A 103 -5.72 15.16 9.46
N GLU A 104 -4.50 15.00 8.93
CA GLU A 104 -3.27 15.47 9.60
C GLU A 104 -3.25 16.98 9.78
N THR A 105 -3.74 17.75 8.81
CA THR A 105 -3.84 19.21 8.92
C THR A 105 -4.81 19.61 10.01
N THR A 106 -5.94 18.94 10.11
CA THR A 106 -6.94 19.18 11.16
C THR A 106 -6.34 18.89 12.53
N GLU A 107 -5.67 17.76 12.68
CA GLU A 107 -4.96 17.40 13.91
C GLU A 107 -3.86 18.41 14.27
N LEU A 108 -3.05 18.84 13.29
CA LEU A 108 -2.03 19.86 13.51
C LEU A 108 -2.61 21.17 14.03
N ILE A 109 -3.69 21.65 13.42
CA ILE A 109 -4.38 22.88 13.85
C ILE A 109 -4.87 22.76 15.30
N GLU A 110 -5.42 21.60 15.67
CA GLU A 110 -5.88 21.34 17.03
C GLU A 110 -4.71 21.33 18.03
N ARG A 111 -3.61 20.62 17.70
CA ARG A 111 -2.40 20.55 18.54
C ARG A 111 -1.79 21.94 18.75
N VAL A 112 -1.72 22.76 17.69
CA VAL A 112 -1.23 24.15 17.77
C VAL A 112 -2.12 25.00 18.66
N LYS A 113 -3.46 24.93 18.50
CA LYS A 113 -4.41 25.68 19.34
C LYS A 113 -4.31 25.32 20.83
N LYS A 114 -4.07 24.05 21.15
CA LYS A 114 -3.93 23.54 22.52
C LYS A 114 -2.50 23.71 23.05
N ASN A 115 -1.53 24.01 22.17
CA ASN A 115 -0.08 24.00 22.44
C ASN A 115 0.39 22.68 23.07
N GLU A 116 -0.09 21.55 22.52
CA GLU A 116 0.16 20.20 23.01
C GLU A 116 0.69 19.29 21.92
N LYS A 117 1.52 18.29 22.30
CA LYS A 117 2.02 17.22 21.41
C LYS A 117 2.68 17.74 20.12
N LEU A 118 3.50 18.77 20.26
CA LEU A 118 4.27 19.35 19.17
C LEU A 118 5.77 18.99 19.32
N PRO A 119 6.51 18.85 18.19
CA PRO A 119 6.01 18.84 16.81
C PRO A 119 5.13 17.63 16.50
N ILE A 120 4.29 17.73 15.47
CA ILE A 120 3.62 16.57 14.91
C ILE A 120 4.59 15.84 13.97
N LEU A 121 4.62 14.51 14.05
CA LEU A 121 5.37 13.65 13.15
C LEU A 121 4.38 12.88 12.29
N THR A 122 4.59 12.82 10.98
CA THR A 122 3.71 12.04 10.11
C THR A 122 3.87 10.54 10.37
N SER A 123 2.81 9.76 10.18
CA SER A 123 2.76 8.32 10.47
C SER A 123 2.57 7.45 9.23
N CYS A 124 2.68 8.01 8.03
CA CYS A 124 2.44 7.29 6.78
C CYS A 124 3.52 6.24 6.44
N CYS A 125 4.72 6.32 7.02
CA CYS A 125 5.79 5.34 6.83
C CYS A 125 5.81 4.30 7.95
N PRO A 126 5.38 3.05 7.70
CA PRO A 126 5.32 2.02 8.74
C PRO A 126 6.69 1.60 9.27
N GLY A 127 7.74 1.68 8.45
CA GLY A 127 9.11 1.44 8.91
C GLY A 127 9.59 2.49 9.91
N TRP A 128 9.24 3.76 9.67
CA TRP A 128 9.48 4.86 10.61
C TRP A 128 8.70 4.68 11.92
N VAL A 129 7.41 4.37 11.82
CA VAL A 129 6.57 4.16 13.01
C VAL A 129 7.13 3.03 13.86
N LYS A 130 7.50 1.89 13.22
CA LYS A 130 8.08 0.76 13.95
C LYS A 130 9.46 1.10 14.54
N PHE A 131 10.27 1.87 13.86
CA PHE A 131 11.53 2.37 14.43
C PHE A 131 11.29 3.22 15.69
N LEU A 132 10.31 4.11 15.65
CA LEU A 132 9.92 4.92 16.79
C LEU A 132 9.43 4.05 17.96
N GLU A 133 8.59 3.05 17.68
CA GLU A 133 8.09 2.09 18.69
C GLU A 133 9.22 1.36 19.42
N HIS A 134 10.31 1.04 18.72
CA HIS A 134 11.44 0.32 19.29
C HIS A 134 12.44 1.22 20.00
N GLN A 135 12.80 2.35 19.39
CA GLN A 135 13.93 3.15 19.83
C GLN A 135 13.53 4.33 20.70
N PHE A 136 12.30 4.84 20.55
CA PHE A 136 11.82 6.05 21.22
C PHE A 136 10.37 5.91 21.69
N PRO A 137 10.05 4.88 22.49
CA PRO A 137 8.67 4.63 22.92
C PRO A 137 8.07 5.79 23.72
N GLU A 138 8.90 6.60 24.36
CA GLU A 138 8.49 7.81 25.08
C GLU A 138 7.98 8.93 24.18
N LEU A 139 8.24 8.87 22.86
CA LEU A 139 7.81 9.85 21.86
C LEU A 139 6.56 9.42 21.07
N LEU A 140 5.93 8.29 21.42
CA LEU A 140 4.75 7.77 20.71
C LEU A 140 3.51 8.67 20.78
N TYR A 141 3.56 9.75 21.55
CA TYR A 141 2.52 10.78 21.56
C TYR A 141 2.66 11.81 20.44
N MET A 142 3.80 11.85 19.74
CA MET A 142 4.12 12.85 18.70
C MET A 142 3.58 12.49 17.31
N PRO A 143 3.59 11.22 16.87
CA PRO A 143 3.04 10.85 15.58
C PRO A 143 1.58 11.30 15.41
N SER A 144 1.21 11.57 14.16
CA SER A 144 -0.19 11.77 13.78
C SER A 144 -0.99 10.51 14.06
N SER A 145 -2.25 10.70 14.45
CA SER A 145 -3.23 9.62 14.60
C SER A 145 -3.87 9.22 13.27
N ALA A 146 -3.62 9.97 12.18
CA ALA A 146 -4.16 9.67 10.88
C ALA A 146 -3.59 8.37 10.31
N LYS A 147 -4.45 7.60 9.64
CA LYS A 147 -4.03 6.43 8.87
C LYS A 147 -3.15 6.85 7.71
N SER A 148 -2.22 5.97 7.30
CA SER A 148 -1.48 6.19 6.06
C SER A 148 -2.42 6.23 4.85
N PRO A 149 -2.02 6.82 3.71
CA PRO A 149 -2.83 6.79 2.49
C PRO A 149 -3.28 5.38 2.08
N GLN A 150 -2.42 4.37 2.27
CA GLN A 150 -2.80 2.98 2.02
C GLN A 150 -3.99 2.54 2.88
N GLN A 151 -3.92 2.77 4.19
CA GLN A 151 -4.97 2.36 5.12
C GLN A 151 -6.20 3.28 5.07
N MET A 152 -6.00 4.56 4.76
CA MET A 152 -7.09 5.51 4.52
C MET A 152 -7.95 5.05 3.33
N PHE A 153 -7.30 4.68 2.21
CA PHE A 153 -8.01 4.11 1.07
C PHE A 153 -8.79 2.86 1.48
N GLY A 154 -8.12 1.92 2.17
CA GLY A 154 -8.75 0.67 2.60
C GLY A 154 -9.98 0.90 3.46
N ALA A 155 -9.89 1.79 4.46
CA ALA A 155 -11.00 2.13 5.34
C ALA A 155 -12.20 2.71 4.56
N ILE A 156 -11.95 3.63 3.61
CA ILE A 156 -13.00 4.21 2.75
C ILE A 156 -13.57 3.16 1.78
N ALA A 157 -12.72 2.29 1.23
CA ALA A 157 -13.19 1.21 0.35
C ALA A 157 -14.11 0.25 1.09
N LYS A 158 -13.73 -0.19 2.28
CA LYS A 158 -14.50 -1.14 3.11
C LYS A 158 -15.78 -0.54 3.70
N SER A 159 -15.84 0.77 3.91
CA SER A 159 -17.01 1.45 4.45
C SER A 159 -17.88 2.05 3.33
N TYR A 160 -17.51 3.22 2.86
CA TYR A 160 -18.30 4.01 1.92
C TYR A 160 -18.46 3.33 0.55
N TYR A 161 -17.33 2.87 -0.06
CA TYR A 161 -17.39 2.31 -1.40
C TYR A 161 -18.13 0.97 -1.43
N ALA A 162 -17.89 0.08 -0.47
CA ALA A 162 -18.60 -1.18 -0.33
C ALA A 162 -20.12 -0.94 -0.24
N GLN A 163 -20.54 0.02 0.59
CA GLN A 163 -21.96 0.41 0.69
C GLN A 163 -22.51 0.95 -0.65
N LYS A 164 -21.74 1.80 -1.34
CA LYS A 164 -22.13 2.42 -2.61
C LYS A 164 -22.40 1.39 -3.70
N ILE A 165 -21.61 0.31 -3.74
CA ILE A 165 -21.76 -0.75 -4.74
C ILE A 165 -22.63 -1.94 -4.25
N GLY A 166 -23.13 -1.89 -3.00
CA GLY A 166 -23.99 -2.92 -2.42
C GLY A 166 -23.27 -4.24 -2.12
N VAL A 167 -21.96 -4.20 -1.84
CA VAL A 167 -21.13 -5.35 -1.48
C VAL A 167 -20.82 -5.33 0.01
N ALA A 168 -20.95 -6.48 0.68
CA ALA A 168 -20.56 -6.58 2.09
C ALA A 168 -19.03 -6.39 2.24
N PRO A 169 -18.56 -5.65 3.27
CA PRO A 169 -17.13 -5.36 3.46
C PRO A 169 -16.21 -6.59 3.43
N GLU A 170 -16.66 -7.71 3.94
CA GLU A 170 -15.94 -8.99 3.95
C GLU A 170 -15.84 -9.64 2.56
N ASN A 171 -16.68 -9.23 1.60
CA ASN A 171 -16.66 -9.68 0.21
C ASN A 171 -15.94 -8.73 -0.74
N LEU A 172 -15.59 -7.53 -0.27
CA LEU A 172 -14.73 -6.60 -0.98
C LEU A 172 -13.28 -6.86 -0.60
N VAL A 173 -12.47 -7.37 -1.51
CA VAL A 173 -11.03 -7.56 -1.30
C VAL A 173 -10.28 -6.33 -1.76
N VAL A 174 -9.55 -5.69 -0.85
CA VAL A 174 -8.70 -4.52 -1.14
C VAL A 174 -7.26 -4.97 -1.30
N VAL A 175 -6.72 -4.82 -2.50
CA VAL A 175 -5.32 -5.08 -2.83
C VAL A 175 -4.58 -3.76 -2.96
N SER A 176 -3.37 -3.68 -2.40
CA SER A 176 -2.49 -2.52 -2.55
C SER A 176 -1.22 -2.90 -3.29
N VAL A 177 -0.85 -2.15 -4.31
CA VAL A 177 0.45 -2.25 -4.99
C VAL A 177 1.35 -1.16 -4.43
N MET A 178 2.40 -1.55 -3.71
CA MET A 178 3.26 -0.64 -2.97
C MET A 178 4.74 -0.87 -3.28
N PRO A 179 5.57 0.18 -3.36
CA PRO A 179 7.00 0.02 -3.58
C PRO A 179 7.77 -0.39 -2.32
N CYS A 180 7.11 -0.37 -1.17
CA CYS A 180 7.71 -0.55 0.15
C CYS A 180 7.23 -1.84 0.82
N LEU A 181 8.16 -2.72 1.24
CA LEU A 181 7.83 -3.98 1.92
C LEU A 181 7.22 -3.78 3.30
N SER A 182 7.57 -2.69 4.01
CA SER A 182 6.95 -2.38 5.30
C SER A 182 5.44 -2.17 5.21
N LYS A 183 4.91 -1.88 4.02
CA LYS A 183 3.46 -1.77 3.78
C LYS A 183 2.73 -3.11 3.92
N LYS A 184 3.41 -4.24 3.67
CA LYS A 184 2.88 -5.58 3.97
C LYS A 184 2.70 -5.77 5.47
N TYR A 185 3.70 -5.32 6.26
CA TYR A 185 3.62 -5.34 7.71
C TYR A 185 2.52 -4.41 8.23
N GLU A 186 2.43 -3.18 7.70
CA GLU A 186 1.37 -2.23 8.08
C GLU A 186 -0.03 -2.85 7.95
N ALA A 187 -0.32 -3.46 6.80
CA ALA A 187 -1.62 -4.10 6.56
C ALA A 187 -1.90 -5.32 7.48
N SER A 188 -0.86 -5.87 8.12
CA SER A 188 -1.01 -6.99 9.07
C SER A 188 -1.30 -6.56 10.51
N ARG A 189 -1.15 -5.27 10.83
CA ARG A 189 -1.36 -4.74 12.20
C ARG A 189 -2.84 -4.79 12.59
N GLU A 190 -3.11 -5.12 13.83
CA GLU A 190 -4.48 -5.32 14.32
C GLU A 190 -5.30 -4.04 14.36
N GLU A 191 -4.66 -2.88 14.59
CA GLU A 191 -5.32 -1.57 14.63
C GLU A 191 -5.94 -1.14 13.28
N PHE A 192 -5.58 -1.79 12.18
CA PHE A 192 -6.17 -1.59 10.86
C PHE A 192 -7.21 -2.67 10.51
N SER A 193 -7.89 -3.15 11.53
CA SER A 193 -9.00 -4.10 11.40
C SER A 193 -10.19 -3.63 12.25
N HIS A 194 -11.38 -3.70 11.69
CA HIS A 194 -12.63 -3.38 12.35
C HIS A 194 -13.60 -4.56 12.25
N ASP A 195 -14.07 -5.06 13.38
CA ASP A 195 -14.97 -6.23 13.44
C ASP A 195 -14.44 -7.46 12.69
N GLY A 196 -13.12 -7.66 12.70
CA GLY A 196 -12.45 -8.76 12.02
C GLY A 196 -12.24 -8.55 10.52
N VAL A 197 -12.66 -7.41 9.96
CA VAL A 197 -12.43 -7.03 8.56
C VAL A 197 -11.25 -6.07 8.49
N ARG A 198 -10.22 -6.41 7.71
CA ARG A 198 -9.05 -5.57 7.50
C ARG A 198 -9.37 -4.42 6.55
N ASP A 199 -8.76 -3.27 6.75
CA ASP A 199 -8.86 -2.15 5.80
C ASP A 199 -8.23 -2.55 4.45
N VAL A 200 -7.03 -3.14 4.49
CA VAL A 200 -6.33 -3.68 3.31
C VAL A 200 -6.08 -5.16 3.52
N ASP A 201 -6.54 -5.98 2.59
CA ASP A 201 -6.47 -7.44 2.71
C ASP A 201 -5.11 -7.98 2.25
N ILE A 202 -4.58 -7.47 1.12
CA ILE A 202 -3.37 -7.99 0.49
C ILE A 202 -2.51 -6.82 0.01
N VAL A 203 -1.20 -6.89 0.28
CA VAL A 203 -0.22 -5.94 -0.27
C VAL A 203 0.77 -6.69 -1.14
N ILE A 204 0.95 -6.25 -2.37
CA ILE A 204 1.99 -6.74 -3.29
C ILE A 204 2.97 -5.62 -3.62
N SER A 205 4.22 -5.99 -3.88
CA SER A 205 5.26 -5.07 -4.33
C SER A 205 5.14 -4.81 -5.84
N THR A 206 5.83 -3.76 -6.32
CA THR A 206 5.95 -3.47 -7.76
C THR A 206 6.49 -4.67 -8.54
N ARG A 207 7.44 -5.44 -7.95
CA ARG A 207 8.01 -6.62 -8.59
C ARG A 207 7.02 -7.77 -8.66
N GLU A 208 6.26 -8.01 -7.59
CA GLU A 208 5.19 -9.03 -7.60
C GLU A 208 4.13 -8.70 -8.67
N LEU A 209 3.74 -7.42 -8.80
CA LEU A 209 2.84 -7.02 -9.88
C LEU A 209 3.45 -7.30 -11.26
N ALA A 210 4.72 -6.95 -11.48
CA ALA A 210 5.40 -7.23 -12.74
C ALA A 210 5.46 -8.73 -13.05
N ASP A 211 5.66 -9.56 -12.03
CA ASP A 211 5.64 -11.02 -12.19
C ASP A 211 4.24 -11.54 -12.53
N MET A 212 3.19 -11.03 -11.88
CA MET A 212 1.80 -11.39 -12.22
C MET A 212 1.45 -11.03 -13.68
N ILE A 213 1.90 -9.86 -14.15
CA ILE A 213 1.72 -9.41 -15.55
C ILE A 213 2.41 -10.40 -16.51
N ARG A 214 3.64 -10.85 -16.18
CA ARG A 214 4.37 -11.86 -16.99
C ARG A 214 3.69 -13.23 -16.92
N GLU A 215 3.27 -13.68 -15.75
CA GLU A 215 2.55 -14.94 -15.54
C GLU A 215 1.26 -15.01 -16.37
N ALA A 216 0.56 -13.86 -16.50
CA ALA A 216 -0.64 -13.75 -17.35
C ALA A 216 -0.34 -13.63 -18.86
N GLY A 217 0.93 -13.57 -19.26
CA GLY A 217 1.32 -13.41 -20.68
C GLY A 217 1.01 -12.04 -21.27
N ILE A 218 0.82 -11.02 -20.44
CA ILE A 218 0.50 -9.66 -20.88
C ILE A 218 1.77 -8.96 -21.40
N ARG A 219 1.70 -8.43 -22.63
CA ARG A 219 2.78 -7.64 -23.23
C ARG A 219 2.65 -6.17 -22.83
N PHE A 220 3.22 -5.84 -21.67
CA PHE A 220 3.05 -4.55 -21.01
C PHE A 220 3.42 -3.36 -21.93
N GLU A 221 4.50 -3.47 -22.68
CA GLU A 221 4.98 -2.43 -23.58
C GLU A 221 4.02 -2.09 -24.73
N GLN A 222 3.13 -3.02 -25.08
CA GLN A 222 2.16 -2.88 -26.18
C GLN A 222 0.76 -2.45 -25.72
N LEU A 223 0.55 -2.27 -24.41
CA LEU A 223 -0.75 -1.91 -23.89
C LEU A 223 -1.14 -0.48 -24.28
N GLU A 224 -2.41 -0.31 -24.60
CA GLU A 224 -3.05 0.99 -24.68
C GLU A 224 -3.29 1.54 -23.28
N GLU A 225 -3.22 2.86 -23.13
CA GLU A 225 -3.39 3.53 -21.85
C GLU A 225 -4.86 3.67 -21.50
N GLN A 226 -5.18 3.45 -20.22
CA GLN A 226 -6.51 3.66 -19.65
C GLN A 226 -6.39 4.52 -18.38
N GLU A 227 -7.50 5.21 -18.04
CA GLU A 227 -7.59 6.02 -16.84
C GLU A 227 -7.99 5.19 -15.62
N TYR A 228 -7.65 5.68 -14.42
CA TYR A 228 -8.14 5.12 -13.17
C TYR A 228 -9.65 5.22 -13.06
N ASP A 229 -10.23 4.34 -12.24
CA ASP A 229 -11.60 4.51 -11.76
C ASP A 229 -11.65 5.64 -10.68
N SER A 230 -12.69 6.47 -10.72
CA SER A 230 -12.87 7.59 -9.79
C SER A 230 -14.11 7.38 -8.91
N PRO A 231 -13.99 6.70 -7.76
CA PRO A 231 -15.15 6.41 -6.90
C PRO A 231 -15.61 7.63 -6.11
N LEU A 232 -14.72 8.57 -5.79
CA LEU A 232 -14.89 9.67 -4.84
C LEU A 232 -14.40 11.01 -5.38
N GLY A 233 -14.12 11.12 -6.66
CA GLY A 233 -13.57 12.30 -7.30
C GLY A 233 -12.11 12.15 -7.70
N GLU A 234 -11.54 13.21 -8.24
CA GLU A 234 -10.13 13.29 -8.63
C GLU A 234 -9.29 13.78 -7.46
N SER A 235 -8.01 13.41 -7.44
CA SER A 235 -7.04 13.94 -6.49
C SER A 235 -6.84 15.45 -6.72
N THR A 236 -6.62 16.19 -5.64
CA THR A 236 -6.40 17.65 -5.72
C THR A 236 -4.95 18.02 -6.09
N GLY A 237 -4.07 17.03 -6.18
CA GLY A 237 -2.64 17.22 -6.39
C GLY A 237 -1.84 17.45 -5.10
N ALA A 238 -2.49 17.57 -3.93
CA ALA A 238 -1.79 17.63 -2.64
C ALA A 238 -1.01 16.34 -2.36
N ALA A 239 -1.44 15.25 -2.95
CA ALA A 239 -0.76 13.94 -2.92
C ALA A 239 0.70 13.97 -3.42
N VAL A 240 1.09 14.97 -4.20
CA VAL A 240 2.50 15.16 -4.64
C VAL A 240 3.48 15.25 -3.45
N ILE A 241 2.99 15.57 -2.27
CA ILE A 241 3.81 15.58 -1.04
C ILE A 241 4.27 14.16 -0.65
N PHE A 242 3.54 13.12 -1.06
CA PHE A 242 3.81 11.73 -0.69
C PHE A 242 4.58 10.91 -1.75
N GLY A 243 4.83 11.45 -2.94
CA GLY A 243 5.49 10.68 -3.99
C GLY A 243 6.26 11.47 -5.01
#